data_b6acec6610fde31b527bf61b50ae28d2
#
_entry.id   b6acec6610fde31b527bf61b50ae28d2
#
_cell.length_a   1.000
_cell.length_b   1.000
_cell.length_c   1.000
_cell.angle_alpha   90.00
_cell.angle_beta   90.00
_cell.angle_gamma   90.00
#
_symmetry.space_group_name_H-M   'P 1'
#
loop_
_entity.id
_entity.type
_entity.pdbx_description
1 polymer ?
#
loop_
_entity_poly.entity_id
_entity_poly.type
_entity_poly.pdbx_seq_one_letter_code
_entity_poly.pdbx_strand_id
1 'polypeptide(L)'
;MKKPLLKPKWGATKLYITGIFKYNVKLNLLNIINTLKDMGEYVFPIKKFTNKFASINSKKDLKNFIQERSAHVTQTTLYGYIKTRIGTRYALMFEDEVFSKSINLAKWNIYMAALSDCTLYVFSYLINKKNLKQNDALEIFMEIIENEKNNGLDLKLFEDTKIEFNQRLKEIDWKIYHQNNPFKNSGLALYKWSPIADNLKILDKEIVLNSIKLKWNLVENDFQNLTKKLFFN
;
A
#
# COMPACT_ATOMS: atom_id res chain seq x y z
N MET A 1 -32.83 3.68 52.16
CA MET A 1 -33.56 3.13 51.00
C MET A 1 -32.64 3.11 49.79
N LYS A 2 -32.16 1.94 49.39
CA LYS A 2 -31.32 1.76 48.18
C LYS A 2 -32.21 1.54 46.98
N LYS A 3 -32.11 2.39 45.95
CA LYS A 3 -32.80 2.18 44.66
C LYS A 3 -32.23 0.96 43.94
N PRO A 4 -33.07 0.06 43.38
CA PRO A 4 -32.59 -1.08 42.64
C PRO A 4 -32.03 -0.66 41.30
N LEU A 5 -30.85 -1.18 40.94
CA LEU A 5 -30.24 -1.06 39.62
C LEU A 5 -31.13 -1.75 38.58
N LEU A 6 -31.64 -0.99 37.63
CA LEU A 6 -32.38 -1.49 36.48
C LEU A 6 -31.43 -2.29 35.58
N LYS A 7 -31.61 -3.60 35.53
CA LYS A 7 -30.94 -4.47 34.54
C LYS A 7 -31.45 -4.10 33.14
N PRO A 8 -30.60 -3.90 32.16
CA PRO A 8 -31.03 -3.63 30.78
C PRO A 8 -31.77 -4.85 30.24
N LYS A 9 -32.98 -4.63 29.72
CA LYS A 9 -33.78 -5.66 29.05
C LYS A 9 -33.15 -6.01 27.71
N TRP A 10 -32.41 -7.07 27.66
CA TRP A 10 -31.72 -7.58 26.44
C TRP A 10 -32.66 -7.86 25.26
N GLY A 11 -33.96 -7.95 25.46
CA GLY A 11 -34.98 -8.16 24.42
C GLY A 11 -35.18 -6.94 23.49
N ALA A 12 -35.08 -5.72 24.03
CA ALA A 12 -35.33 -4.50 23.25
C ALA A 12 -34.19 -4.20 22.27
N THR A 13 -32.95 -4.54 22.66
CA THR A 13 -31.77 -4.35 21.79
C THR A 13 -31.76 -5.29 20.59
N LYS A 14 -32.27 -6.52 20.76
CA LYS A 14 -32.36 -7.51 19.68
C LYS A 14 -33.41 -7.16 18.63
N LEU A 15 -34.54 -6.56 19.07
CA LEU A 15 -35.58 -6.06 18.16
C LEU A 15 -35.16 -4.79 17.40
N TYR A 16 -34.35 -3.93 18.01
CA TYR A 16 -33.83 -2.73 17.37
C TYR A 16 -32.80 -3.09 16.29
N ILE A 17 -31.91 -4.04 16.58
CA ILE A 17 -30.91 -4.53 15.61
C ILE A 17 -31.56 -5.27 14.44
N THR A 18 -32.60 -6.09 14.70
CA THR A 18 -33.32 -6.80 13.62
C THR A 18 -34.24 -5.88 12.81
N GLY A 19 -34.81 -4.82 13.42
CA GLY A 19 -35.62 -3.81 12.73
C GLY A 19 -34.76 -2.93 11.79
N ILE A 20 -33.63 -2.48 12.28
CA ILE A 20 -32.65 -1.70 11.45
C ILE A 20 -32.09 -2.58 10.31
N PHE A 21 -31.84 -3.86 10.59
CA PHE A 21 -31.35 -4.79 9.55
C PHE A 21 -32.39 -5.06 8.45
N LYS A 22 -33.70 -5.08 8.78
CA LYS A 22 -34.77 -5.32 7.81
C LYS A 22 -35.06 -4.13 6.91
N TYR A 23 -34.89 -2.89 7.38
CA TYR A 23 -35.19 -1.69 6.59
C TYR A 23 -33.99 -1.17 5.80
N ASN A 24 -32.78 -1.41 6.24
CA ASN A 24 -31.57 -0.88 5.59
C ASN A 24 -30.81 -1.89 4.71
N VAL A 25 -31.20 -3.17 4.70
CA VAL A 25 -30.45 -4.19 3.94
C VAL A 25 -30.48 -3.94 2.43
N LYS A 26 -31.58 -3.40 1.87
CA LYS A 26 -31.63 -3.06 0.44
C LYS A 26 -30.86 -1.79 0.10
N LEU A 27 -30.89 -0.78 0.93
CA LEU A 27 -30.12 0.47 0.76
C LEU A 27 -28.63 0.25 1.06
N ASN A 28 -28.32 -0.53 2.10
CA ASN A 28 -26.92 -0.84 2.44
C ASN A 28 -26.24 -1.78 1.45
N LEU A 29 -26.96 -2.72 0.82
CA LEU A 29 -26.34 -3.56 -0.24
C LEU A 29 -25.97 -2.75 -1.48
N LEU A 30 -26.82 -1.80 -1.89
CA LEU A 30 -26.49 -0.88 -2.98
C LEU A 30 -25.35 0.08 -2.60
N ASN A 31 -25.36 0.59 -1.36
CA ASN A 31 -24.27 1.43 -0.86
C ASN A 31 -22.99 0.61 -0.67
N ILE A 32 -23.05 -0.61 -0.15
CA ILE A 32 -21.88 -1.51 -0.07
C ILE A 32 -21.35 -1.85 -1.47
N ILE A 33 -22.21 -2.09 -2.45
CA ILE A 33 -21.81 -2.35 -3.84
C ILE A 33 -21.24 -1.08 -4.48
N ASN A 34 -21.81 0.09 -4.22
CA ASN A 34 -21.25 1.36 -4.69
C ASN A 34 -19.96 1.69 -3.95
N THR A 35 -19.90 1.50 -2.63
CA THR A 35 -18.67 1.65 -1.84
C THR A 35 -17.58 0.64 -2.28
N LEU A 36 -17.95 -0.57 -2.69
CA LEU A 36 -17.03 -1.55 -3.27
C LEU A 36 -16.60 -1.17 -4.70
N LYS A 37 -17.46 -0.50 -5.48
CA LYS A 37 -17.09 0.11 -6.76
C LYS A 37 -16.17 1.31 -6.57
N ASP A 38 -16.52 2.19 -5.64
CA ASP A 38 -15.71 3.35 -5.25
C ASP A 38 -14.38 2.89 -4.63
N MET A 39 -14.37 1.82 -3.82
CA MET A 39 -13.16 1.13 -3.40
C MET A 39 -12.36 0.57 -4.57
N GLY A 40 -13.01 0.18 -5.68
CA GLY A 40 -12.36 -0.22 -6.93
C GLY A 40 -11.58 0.93 -7.58
N GLU A 41 -12.00 2.18 -7.36
CA GLU A 41 -11.27 3.38 -7.77
C GLU A 41 -10.13 3.74 -6.80
N TYR A 42 -10.29 3.44 -5.50
CA TYR A 42 -9.24 3.61 -4.48
C TYR A 42 -8.23 2.45 -4.45
N VAL A 43 -8.61 1.30 -4.97
CA VAL A 43 -7.74 0.13 -5.14
C VAL A 43 -7.09 0.25 -6.50
N PHE A 44 -5.77 0.27 -6.56
CA PHE A 44 -5.06 0.13 -7.83
C PHE A 44 -5.64 -1.07 -8.60
N PRO A 45 -5.92 -0.98 -9.91
CA PRO A 45 -6.69 -1.99 -10.63
C PRO A 45 -6.14 -3.40 -10.39
N ILE A 46 -6.88 -4.23 -9.67
CA ILE A 46 -6.51 -5.59 -9.25
C ILE A 46 -6.12 -6.47 -10.45
N LYS A 47 -6.65 -6.19 -11.64
CA LYS A 47 -6.30 -6.89 -12.87
C LYS A 47 -4.79 -6.89 -13.19
N LYS A 48 -4.05 -5.89 -12.70
CA LYS A 48 -2.58 -5.83 -12.84
C LYS A 48 -1.85 -6.72 -11.82
N PHE A 49 -2.49 -7.10 -10.70
CA PHE A 49 -1.86 -7.87 -9.62
C PHE A 49 -1.90 -9.38 -9.80
N THR A 50 -2.73 -9.87 -10.72
CA THR A 50 -2.86 -11.30 -11.00
C THR A 50 -1.89 -11.80 -12.06
N ASN A 51 -1.17 -10.90 -12.73
CA ASN A 51 -0.16 -11.30 -13.70
C ASN A 51 0.99 -12.03 -12.98
N LYS A 52 1.01 -13.35 -13.11
CA LYS A 52 2.20 -14.13 -12.76
C LYS A 52 3.26 -13.82 -13.81
N PHE A 53 4.28 -13.08 -13.41
CA PHE A 53 5.46 -12.93 -14.27
C PHE A 53 6.07 -14.30 -14.49
N ALA A 54 6.20 -14.71 -15.74
CA ALA A 54 6.91 -15.94 -16.08
C ALA A 54 8.44 -15.70 -15.97
N SER A 55 8.89 -14.52 -16.35
CA SER A 55 10.27 -14.03 -16.26
C SER A 55 10.28 -12.52 -16.49
N ILE A 56 11.34 -11.87 -16.06
CA ILE A 56 11.60 -10.45 -16.36
C ILE A 56 12.67 -10.42 -17.43
N ASN A 57 12.33 -10.05 -18.67
CA ASN A 57 13.24 -10.11 -19.83
C ASN A 57 13.43 -8.74 -20.50
N SER A 58 12.71 -7.72 -20.08
CA SER A 58 12.76 -6.39 -20.68
C SER A 58 12.65 -5.28 -19.64
N LYS A 59 13.06 -4.06 -20.01
CA LYS A 59 12.81 -2.85 -19.19
C LYS A 59 11.33 -2.65 -18.91
N LYS A 60 10.44 -3.02 -19.83
CA LYS A 60 9.00 -2.96 -19.66
C LYS A 60 8.50 -3.92 -18.57
N ASP A 61 9.00 -5.17 -18.56
CA ASP A 61 8.65 -6.14 -17.54
C ASP A 61 9.15 -5.68 -16.18
N LEU A 62 10.36 -5.10 -16.13
CA LEU A 62 10.95 -4.54 -14.93
C LEU A 62 10.11 -3.39 -14.37
N LYS A 63 9.68 -2.45 -15.24
CA LYS A 63 8.77 -1.36 -14.88
C LYS A 63 7.47 -1.90 -14.31
N ASN A 64 6.84 -2.84 -15.00
CA ASN A 64 5.60 -3.44 -14.56
C ASN A 64 5.76 -4.15 -13.21
N PHE A 65 6.85 -4.90 -13.02
CA PHE A 65 7.15 -5.55 -11.75
C PHE A 65 7.25 -4.53 -10.61
N ILE A 66 8.05 -3.48 -10.78
CA ILE A 66 8.25 -2.43 -9.78
C ILE A 66 6.90 -1.80 -9.40
N GLN A 67 6.12 -1.38 -10.41
CA GLN A 67 4.83 -0.73 -10.21
C GLN A 67 3.83 -1.66 -9.49
N GLU A 68 3.66 -2.89 -9.98
CA GLU A 68 2.69 -3.84 -9.45
C GLU A 68 3.03 -4.29 -8.02
N ARG A 69 4.31 -4.60 -7.76
CA ARG A 69 4.71 -5.07 -6.42
C ARG A 69 4.64 -3.96 -5.37
N SER A 70 5.03 -2.74 -5.73
CA SER A 70 4.90 -1.58 -4.84
C SER A 70 3.44 -1.29 -4.49
N ALA A 71 2.56 -1.31 -5.48
CA ALA A 71 1.14 -1.12 -5.28
C ALA A 71 0.53 -2.26 -4.43
N HIS A 72 0.88 -3.52 -4.71
CA HIS A 72 0.40 -4.68 -3.94
C HIS A 72 0.82 -4.62 -2.47
N VAL A 73 2.10 -4.34 -2.19
CA VAL A 73 2.59 -4.21 -0.80
C VAL A 73 1.86 -3.07 -0.09
N THR A 74 1.74 -1.90 -0.73
CA THR A 74 1.02 -0.76 -0.16
C THR A 74 -0.41 -1.11 0.22
N GLN A 75 -1.16 -1.71 -0.71
CA GLN A 75 -2.55 -2.09 -0.47
C GLN A 75 -2.69 -3.11 0.65
N THR A 76 -1.97 -4.21 0.54
CA THR A 76 -2.13 -5.32 1.48
C THR A 76 -1.74 -4.94 2.89
N THR A 77 -0.76 -4.06 3.06
CA THR A 77 -0.30 -3.62 4.39
C THR A 77 -1.17 -2.50 4.96
N LEU A 78 -1.52 -1.48 4.16
CA LEU A 78 -2.37 -0.38 4.62
C LEU A 78 -3.77 -0.89 5.00
N TYR A 79 -4.45 -1.57 4.07
CA TYR A 79 -5.81 -2.07 4.35
C TYR A 79 -5.82 -3.18 5.39
N GLY A 80 -4.79 -4.03 5.43
CA GLY A 80 -4.64 -5.03 6.49
C GLY A 80 -4.52 -4.41 7.86
N TYR A 81 -3.73 -3.35 8.01
CA TYR A 81 -3.59 -2.63 9.27
C TYR A 81 -4.88 -1.92 9.68
N ILE A 82 -5.53 -1.20 8.76
CA ILE A 82 -6.83 -0.56 9.00
C ILE A 82 -7.87 -1.59 9.45
N LYS A 83 -8.01 -2.69 8.71
CA LYS A 83 -8.96 -3.76 9.04
C LYS A 83 -8.71 -4.36 10.41
N THR A 84 -7.45 -4.58 10.76
CA THR A 84 -7.07 -5.13 12.08
C THR A 84 -7.48 -4.18 13.22
N ARG A 85 -7.34 -2.87 13.02
CA ARG A 85 -7.65 -1.87 14.06
C ARG A 85 -9.12 -1.49 14.16
N ILE A 86 -9.82 -1.44 13.05
CA ILE A 86 -11.26 -1.07 13.02
C ILE A 86 -12.15 -2.31 13.17
N GLY A 87 -11.64 -3.49 12.87
CA GLY A 87 -12.39 -4.75 12.93
C GLY A 87 -13.48 -4.82 11.86
N THR A 88 -14.61 -5.44 12.20
CA THR A 88 -15.72 -5.71 11.25
C THR A 88 -16.41 -4.46 10.70
N ARG A 89 -16.21 -3.31 11.35
CA ARG A 89 -16.79 -2.02 10.91
C ARG A 89 -15.94 -1.27 9.89
N TYR A 90 -14.79 -1.81 9.50
CA TYR A 90 -13.86 -1.10 8.61
C TYR A 90 -14.51 -0.66 7.29
N ALA A 91 -15.43 -1.45 6.74
CA ALA A 91 -16.13 -1.11 5.50
C ALA A 91 -17.03 0.13 5.63
N LEU A 92 -17.67 0.30 6.80
CA LEU A 92 -18.53 1.47 7.08
C LEU A 92 -17.74 2.77 7.21
N MET A 93 -16.46 2.68 7.58
CA MET A 93 -15.60 3.87 7.69
C MET A 93 -15.34 4.53 6.34
N PHE A 94 -15.47 3.80 5.23
CA PHE A 94 -15.34 4.39 3.89
C PHE A 94 -16.54 5.27 3.47
N GLU A 95 -17.65 5.21 4.19
CA GLU A 95 -18.79 6.12 4.02
C GLU A 95 -18.50 7.51 4.62
N ASP A 96 -17.49 7.62 5.51
CA ASP A 96 -17.01 8.88 6.05
C ASP A 96 -16.01 9.53 5.08
N GLU A 97 -16.37 10.72 4.58
CA GLU A 97 -15.53 11.45 3.62
C GLU A 97 -14.15 11.85 4.19
N VAL A 98 -14.06 12.19 5.48
CA VAL A 98 -12.80 12.59 6.11
C VAL A 98 -11.87 11.39 6.18
N PHE A 99 -12.41 10.23 6.55
CA PHE A 99 -11.66 8.99 6.60
C PHE A 99 -11.22 8.55 5.19
N SER A 100 -12.10 8.62 4.20
CA SER A 100 -11.80 8.31 2.79
C SER A 100 -10.68 9.19 2.24
N LYS A 101 -10.73 10.50 2.49
CA LYS A 101 -9.65 11.43 2.12
C LYS A 101 -8.33 11.08 2.81
N SER A 102 -8.38 10.73 4.10
CA SER A 102 -7.20 10.34 4.88
C SER A 102 -6.56 9.04 4.35
N ILE A 103 -7.39 8.05 3.98
CA ILE A 103 -6.90 6.81 3.35
C ILE A 103 -6.27 7.09 1.99
N ASN A 104 -6.89 7.94 1.17
CA ASN A 104 -6.34 8.28 -0.14
C ASN A 104 -4.98 8.98 -0.01
N LEU A 105 -4.85 9.91 0.94
CA LEU A 105 -3.59 10.57 1.25
C LEU A 105 -2.53 9.54 1.73
N ALA A 106 -2.91 8.64 2.64
CA ALA A 106 -2.04 7.58 3.14
C ALA A 106 -1.59 6.65 2.01
N LYS A 107 -2.52 6.20 1.18
CA LYS A 107 -2.25 5.34 0.02
C LYS A 107 -1.16 5.91 -0.88
N TRP A 108 -1.29 7.15 -1.28
CA TRP A 108 -0.34 7.78 -2.19
C TRP A 108 1.04 7.97 -1.56
N ASN A 109 1.11 8.46 -0.32
CA ASN A 109 2.39 8.64 0.37
C ASN A 109 3.14 7.32 0.61
N ILE A 110 2.42 6.27 1.00
CA ILE A 110 3.00 4.95 1.21
C ILE A 110 3.45 4.34 -0.12
N TYR A 111 2.63 4.49 -1.17
CA TYR A 111 2.94 3.96 -2.49
C TYR A 111 4.16 4.64 -3.11
N MET A 112 4.31 5.96 -3.01
CA MET A 112 5.49 6.66 -3.51
C MET A 112 6.77 6.21 -2.80
N ALA A 113 6.72 6.03 -1.49
CA ALA A 113 7.84 5.48 -0.73
C ALA A 113 8.15 4.03 -1.13
N ALA A 114 7.13 3.20 -1.29
CA ALA A 114 7.26 1.81 -1.72
C ALA A 114 7.84 1.69 -3.14
N LEU A 115 7.38 2.55 -4.06
CA LEU A 115 7.86 2.61 -5.42
C LEU A 115 9.34 3.01 -5.48
N SER A 116 9.71 4.03 -4.70
CA SER A 116 11.09 4.50 -4.58
C SER A 116 12.00 3.38 -4.03
N ASP A 117 11.62 2.75 -2.91
CA ASP A 117 12.37 1.66 -2.30
C ASP A 117 12.54 0.47 -3.26
N CYS A 118 11.44 0.06 -3.92
CA CYS A 118 11.45 -1.07 -4.86
C CYS A 118 12.34 -0.79 -6.08
N THR A 119 12.28 0.42 -6.64
CA THR A 119 13.13 0.81 -7.77
C THR A 119 14.60 0.73 -7.38
N LEU A 120 14.98 1.33 -6.24
CA LEU A 120 16.36 1.33 -5.78
C LEU A 120 16.86 -0.08 -5.47
N TYR A 121 16.03 -0.93 -4.85
CA TYR A 121 16.35 -2.33 -4.59
C TYR A 121 16.62 -3.10 -5.88
N VAL A 122 15.69 -3.04 -6.82
CA VAL A 122 15.75 -3.74 -8.09
C VAL A 122 17.02 -3.36 -8.88
N PHE A 123 17.29 -2.07 -8.98
CA PHE A 123 18.47 -1.60 -9.72
C PHE A 123 19.77 -1.88 -8.98
N SER A 124 19.83 -1.71 -7.66
CA SER A 124 21.02 -2.11 -6.87
C SER A 124 21.34 -3.60 -7.05
N TYR A 125 20.33 -4.46 -7.07
CA TYR A 125 20.51 -5.90 -7.29
C TYR A 125 21.01 -6.20 -8.71
N LEU A 126 20.45 -5.53 -9.72
CA LEU A 126 20.77 -5.79 -11.14
C LEU A 126 22.09 -5.15 -11.61
N ILE A 127 22.44 -3.96 -11.15
CA ILE A 127 23.72 -3.29 -11.48
C ILE A 127 24.90 -4.22 -11.13
N ASN A 128 24.81 -4.90 -9.98
CA ASN A 128 25.84 -5.83 -9.57
C ASN A 128 25.91 -7.13 -10.39
N LYS A 129 24.86 -7.44 -11.17
CA LYS A 129 24.72 -8.72 -11.89
C LYS A 129 24.63 -8.56 -13.41
N LYS A 130 24.18 -7.43 -13.92
CA LYS A 130 23.66 -7.28 -15.29
C LYS A 130 23.90 -5.88 -15.88
N ASN A 131 24.97 -5.29 -15.93
CA ASN A 131 25.34 -4.07 -16.71
C ASN A 131 24.27 -2.96 -16.88
N LEU A 132 23.27 -2.88 -15.99
CA LEU A 132 22.30 -1.79 -15.98
C LEU A 132 22.94 -0.53 -15.39
N LYS A 133 22.50 0.64 -15.88
CA LYS A 133 23.04 1.93 -15.46
C LYS A 133 22.12 2.54 -14.38
N GLN A 134 22.71 3.35 -13.51
CA GLN A 134 21.96 4.12 -12.51
C GLN A 134 20.89 5.04 -13.13
N ASN A 135 21.18 5.60 -14.31
CA ASN A 135 20.23 6.45 -15.03
C ASN A 135 18.97 5.70 -15.47
N ASP A 136 19.05 4.38 -15.71
CA ASP A 136 17.89 3.57 -16.05
C ASP A 136 16.90 3.50 -14.87
N ALA A 137 17.40 3.59 -13.63
CA ALA A 137 16.54 3.64 -12.44
C ALA A 137 15.72 4.92 -12.40
N LEU A 138 16.34 6.05 -12.70
CA LEU A 138 15.62 7.34 -12.76
C LEU A 138 14.59 7.35 -13.89
N GLU A 139 14.98 6.88 -15.08
CA GLU A 139 14.09 6.82 -16.25
C GLU A 139 12.81 6.02 -15.94
N ILE A 140 12.96 4.79 -15.45
CA ILE A 140 11.81 3.92 -15.11
C ILE A 140 10.97 4.52 -13.98
N PHE A 141 11.60 5.05 -12.93
CA PHE A 141 10.88 5.68 -11.83
C PHE A 141 10.05 6.87 -12.32
N MET A 142 10.65 7.76 -13.10
CA MET A 142 9.96 8.92 -13.66
C MET A 142 8.82 8.52 -14.57
N GLU A 143 9.01 7.53 -15.44
CA GLU A 143 7.94 7.05 -16.31
C GLU A 143 6.74 6.52 -15.52
N ILE A 144 6.98 5.82 -14.39
CA ILE A 144 5.90 5.32 -13.54
C ILE A 144 5.15 6.49 -12.89
N ILE A 145 5.86 7.41 -12.21
CA ILE A 145 5.19 8.48 -11.47
C ILE A 145 4.48 9.50 -12.39
N GLU A 146 4.98 9.72 -13.60
CA GLU A 146 4.28 10.51 -14.63
C GLU A 146 2.94 9.87 -15.01
N ASN A 147 2.89 8.56 -15.18
CA ASN A 147 1.64 7.86 -15.45
C ASN A 147 0.67 7.92 -14.26
N GLU A 148 1.17 7.97 -13.03
CA GLU A 148 0.33 8.03 -11.83
C GLU A 148 -0.36 9.40 -11.65
N LYS A 149 0.10 10.47 -12.30
CA LYS A 149 -0.64 11.74 -12.35
C LYS A 149 -2.02 11.57 -12.97
N ASN A 150 -2.12 10.75 -14.02
CA ASN A 150 -3.41 10.44 -14.66
C ASN A 150 -4.32 9.57 -13.77
N ASN A 151 -3.75 8.90 -12.76
CA ASN A 151 -4.44 8.08 -11.79
C ASN A 151 -4.80 8.84 -10.48
N GLY A 152 -4.57 10.16 -10.45
CA GLY A 152 -4.93 11.03 -9.33
C GLY A 152 -3.82 11.27 -8.30
N LEU A 153 -2.54 11.08 -8.68
CA LEU A 153 -1.41 11.53 -7.85
C LEU A 153 -1.41 13.06 -7.78
N ASP A 154 -1.40 13.59 -6.57
CA ASP A 154 -1.31 15.04 -6.33
C ASP A 154 0.01 15.62 -6.86
N LEU A 155 -0.06 16.80 -7.49
CA LEU A 155 1.09 17.44 -8.14
C LEU A 155 2.20 17.81 -7.14
N LYS A 156 1.84 18.23 -5.93
CA LYS A 156 2.83 18.55 -4.90
C LYS A 156 3.56 17.28 -4.47
N LEU A 157 2.81 16.22 -4.18
CA LEU A 157 3.40 14.93 -3.81
C LEU A 157 4.27 14.36 -4.95
N PHE A 158 3.89 14.56 -6.21
CA PHE A 158 4.71 14.19 -7.36
C PHE A 158 6.06 14.91 -7.35
N GLU A 159 6.08 16.24 -7.20
CA GLU A 159 7.33 17.02 -7.19
C GLU A 159 8.19 16.70 -5.96
N ASP A 160 7.59 16.58 -4.78
CA ASP A 160 8.29 16.19 -3.55
C ASP A 160 8.95 14.81 -3.71
N THR A 161 8.22 13.85 -4.27
CA THR A 161 8.72 12.48 -4.53
C THR A 161 9.87 12.46 -5.53
N LYS A 162 9.79 13.26 -6.59
CA LYS A 162 10.84 13.40 -7.59
C LYS A 162 12.13 13.97 -6.99
N ILE A 163 12.01 15.00 -6.15
CA ILE A 163 13.16 15.61 -5.47
C ILE A 163 13.80 14.60 -4.52
N GLU A 164 13.00 13.94 -3.68
CA GLU A 164 13.48 12.93 -2.73
C GLU A 164 14.16 11.77 -3.44
N PHE A 165 13.57 11.25 -4.52
CA PHE A 165 14.18 10.14 -5.27
C PHE A 165 15.51 10.52 -5.88
N ASN A 166 15.63 11.72 -6.48
CA ASN A 166 16.89 12.21 -7.03
C ASN A 166 17.99 12.38 -5.97
N GLN A 167 17.60 12.81 -4.75
CA GLN A 167 18.55 12.89 -3.64
C GLN A 167 19.02 11.49 -3.23
N ARG A 168 18.11 10.55 -3.05
CA ARG A 168 18.42 9.16 -2.68
C ARG A 168 19.33 8.48 -3.70
N LEU A 169 19.13 8.73 -5.02
CA LEU A 169 19.99 8.20 -6.08
C LEU A 169 21.45 8.57 -5.90
N LYS A 170 21.73 9.76 -5.32
CA LYS A 170 23.11 10.27 -5.10
C LYS A 170 23.73 9.73 -3.81
N GLU A 171 22.89 9.39 -2.82
CA GLU A 171 23.33 9.04 -1.47
C GLU A 171 23.54 7.53 -1.27
N ILE A 172 22.86 6.68 -2.07
CA ILE A 172 22.92 5.23 -1.86
C ILE A 172 24.23 4.62 -2.40
N ASP A 173 24.74 3.63 -1.68
CA ASP A 173 25.76 2.73 -2.22
C ASP A 173 25.08 1.62 -3.03
N TRP A 174 25.17 1.75 -4.36
CA TRP A 174 24.56 0.83 -5.31
C TRP A 174 25.02 -0.62 -5.17
N LYS A 175 26.22 -0.87 -4.61
CA LYS A 175 26.76 -2.21 -4.47
C LYS A 175 26.07 -3.01 -3.37
N ILE A 176 25.68 -2.34 -2.29
CA ILE A 176 25.19 -2.99 -1.08
C ILE A 176 23.77 -2.59 -0.67
N TYR A 177 23.15 -1.59 -1.35
CA TYR A 177 21.83 -1.08 -0.96
C TYR A 177 20.78 -2.19 -0.87
N HIS A 178 20.75 -3.12 -1.85
CA HIS A 178 19.80 -4.24 -1.87
C HIS A 178 19.93 -5.21 -0.68
N GLN A 179 21.01 -5.14 0.10
CA GLN A 179 21.26 -5.99 1.28
C GLN A 179 20.98 -5.26 2.60
N ASN A 180 20.96 -3.93 2.59
CA ASN A 180 20.91 -3.09 3.78
C ASN A 180 19.53 -2.50 4.03
N ASN A 181 18.53 -3.37 4.30
CA ASN A 181 17.16 -2.96 4.62
C ASN A 181 16.58 -1.95 3.58
N PRO A 182 16.51 -2.34 2.31
CA PRO A 182 16.19 -1.44 1.21
C PRO A 182 14.78 -0.85 1.27
N PHE A 183 13.87 -1.48 2.05
CA PHE A 183 12.47 -1.08 2.18
C PHE A 183 12.15 -0.34 3.47
N LYS A 184 13.15 0.29 4.07
CA LYS A 184 12.98 1.03 5.34
C LYS A 184 11.99 2.18 5.21
N ASN A 185 12.05 2.94 4.10
CA ASN A 185 11.25 4.14 3.95
C ASN A 185 9.77 3.82 3.72
N SER A 186 9.46 2.77 2.98
CA SER A 186 8.07 2.31 2.82
C SER A 186 7.47 1.82 4.16
N GLY A 187 8.26 1.19 5.02
CA GLY A 187 7.85 0.83 6.37
C GLY A 187 7.55 2.05 7.24
N LEU A 188 8.44 3.05 7.22
CA LEU A 188 8.23 4.30 7.94
C LEU A 188 7.04 5.10 7.39
N ALA A 189 6.84 5.09 6.07
CA ALA A 189 5.69 5.72 5.44
C ALA A 189 4.37 5.05 5.86
N LEU A 190 4.31 3.71 5.89
CA LEU A 190 3.15 2.98 6.38
C LEU A 190 2.82 3.37 7.82
N TYR A 191 3.82 3.39 8.70
CA TYR A 191 3.64 3.79 10.10
C TYR A 191 3.16 5.24 10.23
N LYS A 192 3.78 6.17 9.51
CA LYS A 192 3.49 7.60 9.58
C LYS A 192 2.11 7.94 9.04
N TRP A 193 1.77 7.46 7.84
CA TRP A 193 0.62 7.92 7.08
C TRP A 193 -0.67 7.13 7.33
N SER A 194 -0.61 5.93 7.91
CA SER A 194 -1.84 5.19 8.22
C SER A 194 -2.80 6.02 9.07
N PRO A 195 -4.09 6.12 8.70
CA PRO A 195 -5.08 6.94 9.40
C PRO A 195 -5.58 6.26 10.67
N ILE A 196 -4.68 6.02 11.59
CA ILE A 196 -4.90 5.41 12.91
C ILE A 196 -4.47 6.43 13.96
N ALA A 197 -5.18 6.48 15.09
CA ALA A 197 -4.85 7.37 16.19
C ALA A 197 -3.43 7.14 16.72
N ASP A 198 -2.70 8.21 17.02
CA ASP A 198 -1.27 8.15 17.33
C ASP A 198 -0.95 7.31 18.57
N ASN A 199 -1.81 7.32 19.59
CA ASN A 199 -1.66 6.46 20.77
C ASN A 199 -1.70 4.96 20.42
N LEU A 200 -2.47 4.56 19.42
CA LEU A 200 -2.51 3.20 18.92
C LEU A 200 -1.30 2.90 18.02
N LYS A 201 -0.90 3.84 17.18
CA LYS A 201 0.30 3.68 16.34
C LYS A 201 1.55 3.40 17.15
N ILE A 202 1.73 4.10 18.28
CA ILE A 202 2.90 3.90 19.16
C ILE A 202 2.97 2.43 19.61
N LEU A 203 1.84 1.85 20.00
CA LEU A 203 1.77 0.45 20.44
C LEU A 203 2.00 -0.54 19.29
N ASP A 204 1.68 -0.13 18.07
CA ASP A 204 1.71 -0.99 16.87
C ASP A 204 3.00 -0.92 16.08
N LYS A 205 3.91 -0.02 16.42
CA LYS A 205 5.08 0.29 15.60
C LYS A 205 5.82 -0.94 15.11
N GLU A 206 6.19 -1.82 16.02
CA GLU A 206 6.90 -3.06 15.72
C GLU A 206 6.09 -4.00 14.80
N ILE A 207 4.80 -4.14 15.09
CA ILE A 207 3.89 -5.01 14.33
C ILE A 207 3.74 -4.49 12.88
N VAL A 208 3.55 -3.17 12.73
CA VAL A 208 3.41 -2.51 11.43
C VAL A 208 4.67 -2.65 10.59
N LEU A 209 5.84 -2.35 11.18
CA LEU A 209 7.12 -2.46 10.48
C LEU A 209 7.45 -3.90 10.10
N ASN A 210 7.16 -4.86 10.97
CA ASN A 210 7.37 -6.28 10.65
C ASN A 210 6.39 -6.80 9.60
N SER A 211 5.13 -6.33 9.61
CA SER A 211 4.13 -6.76 8.62
C SER A 211 4.51 -6.38 7.19
N ILE A 212 4.96 -5.15 6.97
CA ILE A 212 5.40 -4.71 5.64
C ILE A 212 6.73 -5.36 5.24
N LYS A 213 7.65 -5.56 6.19
CA LYS A 213 8.91 -6.28 5.94
C LYS A 213 8.66 -7.70 5.45
N LEU A 214 7.73 -8.44 6.05
CA LEU A 214 7.35 -9.78 5.58
C LEU A 214 6.80 -9.77 4.16
N LYS A 215 6.04 -8.74 3.77
CA LYS A 215 5.56 -8.60 2.39
C LYS A 215 6.69 -8.32 1.41
N TRP A 216 7.63 -7.48 1.78
CA TRP A 216 8.81 -7.21 0.96
C TRP A 216 9.71 -8.42 0.81
N ASN A 217 9.91 -9.23 1.83
CA ASN A 217 10.68 -10.48 1.72
C ASN A 217 10.10 -11.41 0.66
N LEU A 218 8.77 -11.46 0.51
CA LEU A 218 8.14 -12.23 -0.57
C LEU A 218 8.44 -11.64 -1.94
N VAL A 219 8.43 -10.30 -2.06
CA VAL A 219 8.77 -9.61 -3.32
C VAL A 219 10.23 -9.79 -3.69
N GLU A 220 11.14 -9.74 -2.72
CA GLU A 220 12.57 -10.04 -2.92
C GLU A 220 12.79 -11.44 -3.47
N ASN A 221 12.19 -12.44 -2.84
CA ASN A 221 12.31 -13.83 -3.26
C ASN A 221 11.73 -14.04 -4.68
N ASP A 222 10.59 -13.42 -4.97
CA ASP A 222 9.94 -13.46 -6.27
C ASP A 222 10.84 -12.83 -7.33
N PHE A 223 11.36 -11.63 -7.07
CA PHE A 223 12.27 -10.92 -7.96
C PHE A 223 13.54 -11.72 -8.26
N GLN A 224 14.17 -12.26 -7.23
CA GLN A 224 15.37 -13.06 -7.38
C GLN A 224 15.13 -14.32 -8.23
N ASN A 225 13.97 -14.96 -8.08
CA ASN A 225 13.60 -16.13 -8.89
C ASN A 225 13.33 -15.76 -10.36
N LEU A 226 12.62 -14.65 -10.59
CA LEU A 226 12.27 -14.17 -11.94
C LEU A 226 13.51 -13.69 -12.72
N THR A 227 14.55 -13.26 -12.01
CA THR A 227 15.77 -12.71 -12.61
C THR A 227 16.92 -13.71 -12.74
N LYS A 228 16.77 -14.97 -12.28
CA LYS A 228 17.81 -16.00 -12.38
C LYS A 228 18.25 -16.27 -13.81
N LYS A 229 17.34 -16.20 -14.79
CA LYS A 229 17.58 -16.48 -16.21
C LYS A 229 17.65 -15.20 -17.06
N LEU A 230 17.87 -14.07 -16.44
CA LEU A 230 17.85 -12.79 -17.12
C LEU A 230 19.09 -12.63 -18.02
N PHE A 231 18.87 -12.53 -19.32
CA PHE A 231 19.82 -12.07 -20.30
C PHE A 231 19.26 -10.77 -20.90
N PHE A 232 19.71 -9.62 -20.41
CA PHE A 232 19.53 -8.39 -21.19
C PHE A 232 20.57 -8.42 -22.30
N ASN A 233 20.13 -8.54 -23.55
CA ASN A 233 20.93 -8.26 -24.71
C ASN A 233 21.01 -6.75 -24.93
#